data_cb9625c35990ac930ca355c773e7dc74
#
_entry.id   cb9625c35990ac930ca355c773e7dc74
#
_cell.length_a   1.000
_cell.length_b   1.000
_cell.length_c   1.000
_cell.angle_alpha   90.00
_cell.angle_beta   90.00
_cell.angle_gamma   90.00
#
_symmetry.space_group_name_H-M   'P 1'
#
loop_
_entity.id
_entity.type
_entity.pdbx_description
1 polymer ?
#
loop_
_entity_poly.entity_id
_entity_poly.type
_entity_poly.pdbx_seq_one_letter_code
_entity_poly.pdbx_strand_id
1 'polypeptide(L)'
;MPPNLTGYYRFVSQENMDNYLRALDINVVLRKLVCLLKPDKEIIHTGDHMVIRTITSLRDYVMDFDLGVQFEEDLGPVDGRKCQTTVSWEGDQLVCEQLGEKRNRGWRHWLEGDQLHLVRRDEVCVQVFQKVK
;
A
#
# COMPACT_ATOMS: atom_id res chain seq x y z
N MET A 1 17.93 -10.49 8.77
CA MET A 1 16.84 -9.82 9.50
C MET A 1 16.11 -8.86 8.58
N PRO A 2 14.79 -8.86 8.60
CA PRO A 2 14.05 -7.85 7.84
C PRO A 2 14.36 -6.45 8.35
N PRO A 3 14.35 -5.45 7.48
CA PRO A 3 14.58 -4.08 7.90
C PRO A 3 13.41 -3.54 8.74
N ASN A 4 13.68 -2.55 9.58
CA ASN A 4 12.64 -1.83 10.28
C ASN A 4 12.16 -0.69 9.38
N LEU A 5 10.88 -0.69 9.05
CA LEU A 5 10.30 0.29 8.12
C LEU A 5 9.78 1.55 8.81
N THR A 6 9.91 1.67 10.13
CA THR A 6 9.40 2.84 10.86
C THR A 6 9.93 4.14 10.26
N GLY A 7 9.03 5.06 9.99
CA GLY A 7 9.39 6.38 9.49
C GLY A 7 8.21 7.09 8.84
N TYR A 8 8.44 8.35 8.51
CA TYR A 8 7.52 9.15 7.73
C TYR A 8 8.10 9.30 6.33
N TYR A 9 7.29 8.99 5.31
CA TYR A 9 7.72 8.94 3.92
C TYR A 9 6.88 9.89 3.09
N ARG A 10 7.55 10.82 2.40
CA ARG A 10 6.90 11.77 1.52
C ARG A 10 6.80 11.22 0.11
N PHE A 11 5.64 11.41 -0.51
CA PHE A 11 5.41 10.99 -1.90
C PHE A 11 6.42 11.64 -2.86
N VAL A 12 7.00 10.84 -3.76
CA VAL A 12 7.93 11.31 -4.79
C VAL A 12 7.34 11.13 -6.19
N SER A 13 6.94 9.91 -6.54
CA SER A 13 6.45 9.61 -7.89
C SER A 13 5.55 8.40 -7.92
N GLN A 14 4.77 8.28 -8.99
CA GLN A 14 4.01 7.07 -9.26
C GLN A 14 3.86 6.87 -10.77
N GLU A 15 3.76 5.60 -11.16
CA GLU A 15 3.57 5.18 -12.55
C GLU A 15 2.46 4.14 -12.63
N ASN A 16 1.65 4.18 -13.69
CA ASN A 16 0.61 3.21 -14.00
C ASN A 16 -0.51 3.07 -12.97
N MET A 17 -0.71 4.06 -12.10
CA MET A 17 -1.77 4.01 -11.11
C MET A 17 -3.15 3.90 -11.78
N ASP A 18 -3.40 4.66 -12.84
CA ASP A 18 -4.68 4.61 -13.53
C ASP A 18 -4.95 3.22 -14.11
N ASN A 19 -3.96 2.60 -14.75
CA ASN A 19 -4.10 1.26 -15.30
C ASN A 19 -4.37 0.22 -14.21
N TYR A 20 -3.69 0.33 -13.06
CA TYR A 20 -3.92 -0.56 -11.94
C TYR A 20 -5.36 -0.44 -11.42
N LEU A 21 -5.84 0.80 -11.24
CA LEU A 21 -7.20 1.03 -10.76
C LEU A 21 -8.25 0.59 -11.79
N ARG A 22 -7.95 0.72 -13.08
CA ARG A 22 -8.82 0.23 -14.14
C ARG A 22 -8.95 -1.29 -14.08
N ALA A 23 -7.87 -2.00 -13.80
CA ALA A 23 -7.89 -3.45 -13.64
C ALA A 23 -8.78 -3.89 -12.46
N LEU A 24 -8.98 -3.01 -11.47
CA LEU A 24 -9.88 -3.25 -10.35
C LEU A 24 -11.31 -2.79 -10.61
N ASP A 25 -11.63 -2.37 -11.84
CA ASP A 25 -12.95 -1.86 -12.25
C ASP A 25 -13.39 -0.63 -11.45
N ILE A 26 -12.45 0.23 -11.09
CA ILE A 26 -12.77 1.44 -10.37
C ILE A 26 -13.27 2.51 -11.34
N ASN A 27 -14.32 3.20 -10.94
CA ASN A 27 -14.97 4.26 -11.71
C ASN A 27 -13.97 5.31 -12.19
N VAL A 28 -14.15 5.83 -13.41
CA VAL A 28 -13.22 6.78 -14.03
C VAL A 28 -13.05 8.06 -13.21
N VAL A 29 -14.11 8.56 -12.58
CA VAL A 29 -14.04 9.77 -11.76
C VAL A 29 -13.18 9.51 -10.53
N LEU A 30 -13.40 8.38 -9.88
CA LEU A 30 -12.62 7.99 -8.70
C LEU A 30 -11.16 7.71 -9.06
N ARG A 31 -10.91 7.07 -10.23
CA ARG A 31 -9.55 6.85 -10.69
C ARG A 31 -8.79 8.16 -10.87
N LYS A 32 -9.41 9.14 -11.50
CA LYS A 32 -8.79 10.46 -11.69
C LYS A 32 -8.50 11.14 -10.37
N LEU A 33 -9.43 11.06 -9.43
CA LEU A 33 -9.22 11.63 -8.10
C LEU A 33 -8.04 10.99 -7.40
N VAL A 34 -7.99 9.65 -7.38
CA VAL A 34 -6.89 8.91 -6.73
C VAL A 34 -5.54 9.24 -7.36
N CYS A 35 -5.48 9.36 -8.69
CA CYS A 35 -4.24 9.69 -9.39
C CYS A 35 -3.74 11.11 -9.09
N LEU A 36 -4.63 12.01 -8.70
CA LEU A 36 -4.26 13.37 -8.33
C LEU A 36 -3.79 13.48 -6.87
N LEU A 37 -4.13 12.50 -6.05
CA LEU A 37 -3.68 12.48 -4.67
C LEU A 37 -2.20 12.11 -4.62
N LYS A 38 -1.46 12.80 -3.76
CA LYS A 38 -0.04 12.53 -3.53
C LYS A 38 0.10 12.09 -2.08
N PRO A 39 -0.17 10.80 -1.79
CA PRO A 39 -0.21 10.35 -0.40
C PRO A 39 1.17 10.29 0.21
N ASP A 40 1.27 10.74 1.45
CA ASP A 40 2.42 10.44 2.28
C ASP A 40 2.14 9.11 3.00
N LYS A 41 3.19 8.49 3.53
CA LYS A 41 3.06 7.27 4.33
C LYS A 41 3.79 7.40 5.64
N GLU A 42 3.13 6.96 6.71
CA GLU A 42 3.76 6.81 8.00
C GLU A 42 3.69 5.34 8.40
N ILE A 43 4.83 4.76 8.73
CA ILE A 43 4.91 3.35 9.13
C ILE A 43 5.44 3.29 10.56
N ILE A 44 4.73 2.55 11.41
CA ILE A 44 5.16 2.24 12.78
C ILE A 44 5.32 0.73 12.84
N HIS A 45 6.56 0.27 12.93
CA HIS A 45 6.91 -1.14 12.90
C HIS A 45 7.53 -1.53 14.23
N THR A 46 6.85 -2.37 15.00
CA THR A 46 7.29 -2.81 16.33
C THR A 46 7.19 -4.34 16.41
N GLY A 47 8.33 -5.04 16.27
CA GLY A 47 8.34 -6.50 16.28
C GLY A 47 7.49 -7.06 15.15
N ASP A 48 6.47 -7.85 15.50
CA ASP A 48 5.56 -8.45 14.54
C ASP A 48 4.31 -7.62 14.28
N HIS A 49 4.21 -6.43 14.87
CA HIS A 49 3.08 -5.53 14.69
C HIS A 49 3.47 -4.36 13.81
N MET A 50 2.56 -3.98 12.92
CA MET A 50 2.80 -2.87 12.00
C MET A 50 1.56 -2.04 11.78
N VAL A 51 1.73 -0.72 11.75
CA VAL A 51 0.70 0.23 11.34
C VAL A 51 1.23 0.97 10.13
N ILE A 52 0.46 0.95 9.04
CA ILE A 52 0.76 1.71 7.84
C ILE A 52 -0.36 2.72 7.63
N ARG A 53 -0.03 3.99 7.70
CA ARG A 53 -0.98 5.07 7.49
C ARG A 53 -0.69 5.75 6.16
N THR A 54 -1.66 5.76 5.27
CA THR A 54 -1.60 6.48 4.00
C THR A 54 -2.36 7.78 4.18
N ILE A 55 -1.67 8.90 4.01
CA ILE A 55 -2.17 10.23 4.37
C ILE A 55 -2.41 11.04 3.12
N THR A 56 -3.66 11.42 2.88
CA THR A 56 -4.03 12.27 1.76
C THR A 56 -4.78 13.50 2.25
N SER A 57 -4.98 14.47 1.36
CA SER A 57 -5.75 15.67 1.67
C SER A 57 -7.23 15.40 1.93
N LEU A 58 -7.75 14.26 1.46
CA LEU A 58 -9.16 13.90 1.64
C LEU A 58 -9.39 13.08 2.89
N ARG A 59 -8.59 12.07 3.13
CA ARG A 59 -8.69 11.21 4.31
C ARG A 59 -7.43 10.37 4.45
N ASP A 60 -7.23 9.87 5.66
CA ASP A 60 -6.20 8.89 5.94
C ASP A 60 -6.76 7.49 5.80
N TYR A 61 -5.94 6.58 5.31
CA TYR A 61 -6.23 5.15 5.28
C TYR A 61 -5.25 4.44 6.18
N VAL A 62 -5.74 3.70 7.17
CA VAL A 62 -4.90 3.05 8.17
C VAL A 62 -5.01 1.54 8.06
N MET A 63 -3.86 0.86 7.94
CA MET A 63 -3.74 -0.58 8.10
C MET A 63 -3.03 -0.85 9.43
N ASP A 64 -3.70 -1.57 10.32
CA ASP A 64 -3.16 -1.95 11.62
C ASP A 64 -3.25 -3.46 11.72
N PHE A 65 -2.12 -4.15 11.77
CA PHE A 65 -2.10 -5.60 11.62
C PHE A 65 -0.89 -6.26 12.27
N ASP A 66 -0.98 -7.56 12.46
CA ASP A 66 0.15 -8.40 12.88
C ASP A 66 0.71 -9.14 11.66
N LEU A 67 2.02 -9.19 11.53
CA LEU A 67 2.68 -9.85 10.41
C LEU A 67 2.39 -11.35 10.43
N GLY A 68 2.04 -11.88 9.26
CA GLY A 68 1.72 -13.29 9.08
C GLY A 68 0.33 -13.71 9.55
N VAL A 69 -0.48 -12.79 10.04
CA VAL A 69 -1.83 -13.08 10.53
C VAL A 69 -2.86 -12.50 9.57
N GLN A 70 -3.75 -13.34 9.05
CA GLN A 70 -4.79 -12.89 8.14
C GLN A 70 -5.82 -12.03 8.87
N PHE A 71 -6.26 -10.97 8.22
CA PHE A 71 -7.28 -10.06 8.75
C PHE A 71 -8.21 -9.59 7.62
N GLU A 72 -9.38 -9.10 8.00
CA GLU A 72 -10.30 -8.49 7.04
C GLU A 72 -9.91 -7.02 6.83
N GLU A 73 -9.64 -6.68 5.58
CA GLU A 73 -9.32 -5.31 5.19
C GLU A 73 -10.52 -4.70 4.48
N ASP A 74 -10.98 -3.54 4.97
CA ASP A 74 -12.09 -2.81 4.36
C ASP A 74 -11.53 -1.75 3.42
N LEU A 75 -11.73 -1.97 2.13
CA LEU A 75 -11.29 -1.05 1.07
C LEU A 75 -12.45 -0.18 0.57
N GLY A 76 -13.50 -0.03 1.38
CA GLY A 76 -14.66 0.78 1.03
C GLY A 76 -14.35 2.16 0.50
N PRO A 77 -13.39 2.92 1.10
CA PRO A 77 -13.01 4.23 0.58
C PRO A 77 -12.41 4.21 -0.82
N VAL A 78 -11.84 3.06 -1.25
CA VAL A 78 -11.19 2.92 -2.54
C VAL A 78 -12.15 2.34 -3.58
N ASP A 79 -12.71 1.16 -3.31
CA ASP A 79 -13.52 0.45 -4.31
C ASP A 79 -14.75 -0.26 -3.72
N GLY A 80 -15.06 -0.03 -2.45
CA GLY A 80 -16.24 -0.60 -1.79
C GLY A 80 -16.14 -2.08 -1.46
N ARG A 81 -14.95 -2.67 -1.55
CA ARG A 81 -14.74 -4.11 -1.37
C ARG A 81 -14.04 -4.42 -0.06
N LYS A 82 -14.24 -5.65 0.40
CA LYS A 82 -13.50 -6.20 1.53
C LYS A 82 -12.62 -7.34 1.06
N CYS A 83 -11.45 -7.48 1.66
CA CYS A 83 -10.48 -8.51 1.33
C CYS A 83 -10.02 -9.24 2.58
N GLN A 84 -9.62 -10.51 2.40
CA GLN A 84 -8.86 -11.22 3.42
C GLN A 84 -7.39 -10.95 3.12
N THR A 85 -6.73 -10.25 4.01
CA THR A 85 -5.41 -9.71 3.78
C THR A 85 -4.38 -10.33 4.71
N THR A 86 -3.23 -10.69 4.18
CA THR A 86 -2.09 -11.16 4.96
C THR A 86 -0.84 -10.42 4.52
N VAL A 87 -0.11 -9.85 5.46
CA VAL A 87 1.17 -9.16 5.20
C VAL A 87 2.28 -9.95 5.85
N SER A 88 3.32 -10.26 5.09
CA SER A 88 4.45 -11.05 5.58
C SER A 88 5.74 -10.63 4.90
N TRP A 89 6.87 -11.11 5.42
CA TRP A 89 8.17 -10.86 4.83
C TRP A 89 8.50 -11.91 3.77
N GLU A 90 9.09 -11.45 2.68
CA GLU A 90 9.73 -12.31 1.70
C GLU A 90 11.13 -11.73 1.45
N GLY A 91 12.14 -12.28 2.12
CA GLY A 91 13.45 -11.64 2.16
C GLY A 91 13.37 -10.28 2.85
N ASP A 92 13.82 -9.24 2.19
CA ASP A 92 13.76 -7.87 2.70
C ASP A 92 12.54 -7.09 2.18
N GLN A 93 11.62 -7.78 1.52
CA GLN A 93 10.40 -7.17 1.00
C GLN A 93 9.20 -7.51 1.86
N LEU A 94 8.38 -6.51 2.12
CA LEU A 94 7.10 -6.68 2.78
C LEU A 94 6.05 -6.97 1.71
N VAL A 95 5.42 -8.14 1.78
CA VAL A 95 4.49 -8.61 0.76
C VAL A 95 3.10 -8.69 1.35
N CYS A 96 2.15 -8.07 0.66
CA CYS A 96 0.74 -8.11 1.02
C CYS A 96 -0.03 -8.93 -0.01
N GLU A 97 -0.78 -9.91 0.46
CA GLU A 97 -1.73 -10.65 -0.36
C GLU A 97 -3.15 -10.28 0.04
N GLN A 98 -3.93 -9.88 -0.96
CA GLN A 98 -5.32 -9.49 -0.77
C GLN A 98 -6.22 -10.45 -1.54
N LEU A 99 -6.97 -11.29 -0.82
CA LEU A 99 -7.88 -12.27 -1.38
C LEU A 99 -9.31 -11.73 -1.31
N GLY A 100 -9.94 -11.59 -2.47
CA GLY A 100 -11.29 -11.06 -2.56
C GLY A 100 -11.85 -11.29 -3.95
N GLU A 101 -12.74 -10.40 -4.40
CA GLU A 101 -13.38 -10.51 -5.71
C GLU A 101 -12.37 -10.44 -6.87
N LYS A 102 -11.33 -9.63 -6.73
CA LYS A 102 -10.33 -9.45 -7.75
C LYS A 102 -9.11 -10.32 -7.46
N ARG A 103 -8.58 -10.94 -8.52
CA ARG A 103 -7.38 -11.77 -8.44
C ARG A 103 -6.13 -10.91 -8.46
N ASN A 104 -5.02 -11.48 -7.99
CA ASN A 104 -3.69 -10.87 -8.05
C ASN A 104 -3.63 -9.49 -7.42
N ARG A 105 -4.50 -9.22 -6.47
CA ARG A 105 -4.49 -7.98 -5.74
C ARG A 105 -3.47 -8.08 -4.61
N GLY A 106 -2.70 -7.02 -4.41
CA GLY A 106 -1.70 -6.98 -3.38
C GLY A 106 -0.58 -6.01 -3.74
N TRP A 107 0.44 -5.97 -2.87
CA TRP A 107 1.55 -5.06 -3.09
C TRP A 107 2.82 -5.58 -2.43
N ARG A 108 3.96 -4.99 -2.83
CA ARG A 108 5.26 -5.20 -2.21
C ARG A 108 5.86 -3.85 -1.85
N HIS A 109 6.42 -3.77 -0.65
CA HIS A 109 7.19 -2.62 -0.21
C HIS A 109 8.61 -3.05 0.10
N TRP A 110 9.59 -2.20 -0.24
CA TRP A 110 10.98 -2.39 0.19
C TRP A 110 11.68 -1.05 0.25
N LEU A 111 12.81 -1.04 0.98
CA LEU A 111 13.65 0.15 1.09
C LEU A 111 14.85 0.04 0.16
N GLU A 112 15.16 1.14 -0.53
CA GLU A 112 16.41 1.34 -1.23
C GLU A 112 17.03 2.62 -0.68
N GLY A 113 18.01 2.47 0.24
CA GLY A 113 18.51 3.62 0.99
C GLY A 113 17.41 4.27 1.81
N ASP A 114 17.14 5.54 1.56
CA ASP A 114 16.08 6.30 2.23
C ASP A 114 14.77 6.33 1.46
N GLN A 115 14.65 5.56 0.38
CA GLN A 115 13.44 5.55 -0.42
C GLN A 115 12.64 4.28 -0.18
N LEU A 116 11.33 4.46 0.02
CA LEU A 116 10.36 3.37 0.10
C LEU A 116 9.76 3.16 -1.27
N HIS A 117 9.88 1.95 -1.78
CA HIS A 117 9.30 1.56 -3.06
C HIS A 117 8.07 0.70 -2.84
N LEU A 118 7.06 0.91 -3.65
CA LEU A 118 5.81 0.15 -3.64
C LEU A 118 5.46 -0.28 -5.04
N VAL A 119 5.23 -1.57 -5.22
CA VAL A 119 4.75 -2.13 -6.49
C VAL A 119 3.46 -2.90 -6.23
N ARG A 120 2.45 -2.66 -7.06
CA ARG A 120 1.18 -3.39 -7.01
C ARG A 120 1.21 -4.53 -8.03
N ARG A 121 0.59 -5.65 -7.66
CA ARG A 121 0.88 -6.93 -8.32
C ARG A 121 0.39 -7.08 -9.75
N ASP A 122 -0.86 -6.83 -10.01
CA ASP A 122 -1.48 -7.25 -11.28
C ASP A 122 -1.08 -6.34 -12.44
N GLU A 123 -1.33 -5.07 -12.30
CA GLU A 123 -0.78 -4.05 -13.19
C GLU A 123 0.39 -3.40 -12.46
N VAL A 124 1.52 -3.30 -13.12
CA VAL A 124 2.74 -2.78 -12.48
C VAL A 124 2.56 -1.29 -12.20
N CYS A 125 2.01 -0.99 -11.01
CA CYS A 125 1.91 0.36 -10.49
C CYS A 125 3.06 0.56 -9.51
N VAL A 126 3.94 1.51 -9.80
CA VAL A 126 5.12 1.78 -8.98
C VAL A 126 4.95 3.11 -8.30
N GLN A 127 5.14 3.13 -6.98
CA GLN A 127 5.17 4.36 -6.20
C GLN A 127 6.49 4.45 -5.44
N VAL A 128 7.05 5.65 -5.37
CA VAL A 128 8.31 5.90 -4.66
C VAL A 128 8.07 7.00 -3.63
N PHE A 129 8.56 6.79 -2.42
CA PHE A 129 8.43 7.71 -1.31
C PHE A 129 9.80 7.98 -0.71
N GLN A 130 10.04 9.21 -0.27
CA GLN A 130 11.30 9.61 0.37
C GLN A 130 11.13 9.68 1.88
N LYS A 131 11.97 8.97 2.62
CA LYS A 131 11.98 9.03 4.08
C LYS A 131 12.47 10.40 4.53
N VAL A 132 11.72 11.06 5.39
CA VAL A 132 12.04 12.40 5.90
C VAL A 132 12.24 12.44 7.40
N LYS A 133 11.81 11.39 8.13
CA LYS A 133 12.10 11.25 9.55
C LYS A 133 11.74 9.88 10.11
#